data_08d12c08e16d6fc692b37ade3ff7164e
#
_entry.id   08d12c08e16d6fc692b37ade3ff7164e
#
_cell.length_a   1.000
_cell.length_b   1.000
_cell.length_c   1.000
_cell.angle_alpha   90.00
_cell.angle_beta   90.00
_cell.angle_gamma   90.00
#
_symmetry.space_group_name_H-M   'P 1'
#
loop_
_entity.id
_entity.type
_entity.pdbx_description
1 polymer ?
#
loop_
_entity_poly.entity_id
_entity_poly.type
_entity_poly.pdbx_seq_one_letter_code
_entity_poly.pdbx_strand_id
1 'polypeptide(L)'
;NALLAAATAVLNLQAIPRHGKADTRINVGKLVAGSGRNIICDAAHMELEVRGKTSEANQYMQTYAERIVKCAAEMHGCTVETHLMGTALSSSNSLELNERLEQVCAEQLKIPVWRDQEAFSNVSEDFSCMSEAVRSHGGQACYFLNVSRCSAPLHNDRFDFQEEALVNG
;
A
#
# COMPACT_ATOMS: atom_id res chain seq x y z
N ASN A 1 -29.46 11.46 -0.04
CA ASN A 1 -28.72 11.91 1.15
C ASN A 1 -27.33 11.27 1.13
N ALA A 2 -26.33 12.06 0.75
CA ALA A 2 -24.97 11.58 0.55
C ALA A 2 -24.31 11.06 1.87
N LEU A 3 -24.67 11.61 3.02
CA LEU A 3 -24.20 11.12 4.31
C LEU A 3 -24.64 9.67 4.57
N LEU A 4 -25.89 9.34 4.25
CA LEU A 4 -26.38 7.96 4.43
C LEU A 4 -25.72 7.01 3.43
N ALA A 5 -25.50 7.44 2.20
CA ALA A 5 -24.75 6.65 1.20
C ALA A 5 -23.33 6.35 1.67
N ALA A 6 -22.64 7.39 2.15
CA ALA A 6 -21.27 7.25 2.66
C ALA A 6 -21.22 6.35 3.92
N ALA A 7 -22.13 6.50 4.87
CA ALA A 7 -22.20 5.64 6.06
C ALA A 7 -22.46 4.18 5.69
N THR A 8 -23.37 3.93 4.74
CA THR A 8 -23.64 2.58 4.18
C THR A 8 -22.39 2.00 3.53
N ALA A 9 -21.66 2.81 2.73
CA ALA A 9 -20.40 2.38 2.12
C ALA A 9 -19.38 1.99 3.20
N VAL A 10 -19.14 2.81 4.21
CA VAL A 10 -18.14 2.53 5.27
C VAL A 10 -18.41 1.19 5.96
N LEU A 11 -19.64 0.93 6.35
CA LEU A 11 -20.01 -0.33 7.02
C LEU A 11 -19.76 -1.55 6.12
N ASN A 12 -20.14 -1.46 4.84
CA ASN A 12 -19.98 -2.56 3.90
C ASN A 12 -18.53 -2.74 3.42
N LEU A 13 -17.74 -1.67 3.36
CA LEU A 13 -16.31 -1.76 3.09
C LEU A 13 -15.58 -2.60 4.15
N GLN A 14 -15.94 -2.44 5.43
CA GLN A 14 -15.37 -3.25 6.52
C GLN A 14 -15.84 -4.71 6.48
N ALA A 15 -16.91 -5.02 5.75
CA ALA A 15 -17.45 -6.37 5.58
C ALA A 15 -16.97 -7.08 4.30
N ILE A 16 -16.00 -6.54 3.58
CA ILE A 16 -15.42 -7.24 2.41
C ILE A 16 -14.93 -8.61 2.84
N PRO A 17 -15.34 -9.70 2.17
CA PRO A 17 -14.87 -11.04 2.49
C PRO A 17 -13.34 -11.14 2.40
N ARG A 18 -12.72 -11.84 3.34
CA ARG A 18 -11.28 -12.07 3.30
C ARG A 18 -10.90 -12.84 2.04
N HIS A 19 -9.79 -12.46 1.43
CA HIS A 19 -9.23 -13.22 0.31
C HIS A 19 -8.72 -14.58 0.79
N GLY A 20 -9.07 -15.68 0.06
CA GLY A 20 -8.82 -17.04 0.53
C GLY A 20 -7.35 -17.48 0.52
N LYS A 21 -6.46 -16.73 -0.15
CA LYS A 21 -5.05 -17.12 -0.35
C LYS A 21 -4.03 -16.08 0.12
N ALA A 22 -4.46 -14.89 0.49
CA ALA A 22 -3.55 -13.81 0.87
C ALA A 22 -4.20 -12.85 1.86
N ASP A 23 -3.39 -12.25 2.71
CA ASP A 23 -3.85 -11.21 3.64
C ASP A 23 -4.31 -9.98 2.89
N THR A 24 -5.41 -9.41 3.39
CA THR A 24 -6.02 -8.21 2.84
C THR A 24 -6.41 -7.27 3.98
N ARG A 25 -6.33 -5.98 3.70
CA ARG A 25 -6.74 -4.92 4.64
C ARG A 25 -7.49 -3.83 3.90
N ILE A 26 -8.36 -3.15 4.62
CA ILE A 26 -9.02 -1.93 4.18
C ILE A 26 -9.05 -0.93 5.34
N ASN A 27 -8.86 0.32 5.01
CA ASN A 27 -9.02 1.42 5.95
C ASN A 27 -9.76 2.58 5.27
N VAL A 28 -10.78 3.11 5.93
CA VAL A 28 -11.39 4.37 5.58
C VAL A 28 -10.79 5.42 6.51
N GLY A 29 -9.83 6.18 5.98
CA GLY A 29 -9.05 7.14 6.77
C GLY A 29 -9.74 8.47 6.97
N LYS A 30 -10.65 8.85 6.04
CA LYS A 30 -11.36 10.13 6.11
C LYS A 30 -12.75 10.02 5.52
N LEU A 31 -13.71 10.64 6.20
CA LEU A 31 -15.05 10.86 5.70
C LEU A 31 -15.52 12.26 6.10
N VAL A 32 -15.94 13.06 5.13
CA VAL A 32 -16.49 14.39 5.33
C VAL A 32 -17.86 14.43 4.66
N ALA A 33 -18.90 14.78 5.42
CA ALA A 33 -20.27 14.85 4.93
C ALA A 33 -21.12 15.82 5.74
N GLY A 34 -21.96 16.59 5.04
CA GLY A 34 -22.95 17.50 5.63
C GLY A 34 -22.39 18.86 6.05
N SER A 35 -23.31 19.83 6.19
CA SER A 35 -22.99 21.22 6.51
C SER A 35 -23.77 21.76 7.73
N GLY A 36 -24.84 21.11 8.14
CA GLY A 36 -25.66 21.56 9.28
C GLY A 36 -26.72 20.55 9.70
N ARG A 37 -27.14 20.63 10.97
CA ARG A 37 -28.05 19.65 11.60
C ARG A 37 -29.42 19.53 10.94
N ASN A 38 -29.85 20.56 10.25
CA ASN A 38 -31.18 20.67 9.63
C ASN A 38 -31.14 20.69 8.11
N ILE A 39 -29.96 20.36 7.52
CA ILE A 39 -29.74 20.34 6.08
C ILE A 39 -29.47 18.90 5.66
N ILE A 40 -30.23 18.42 4.67
CA ILE A 40 -29.97 17.12 4.06
C ILE A 40 -28.64 17.20 3.33
N CYS A 41 -27.72 16.30 3.65
CA CYS A 41 -26.40 16.24 3.03
C CYS A 41 -26.50 15.92 1.55
N ASP A 42 -26.00 16.81 0.72
CA ASP A 42 -25.98 16.71 -0.76
C ASP A 42 -24.66 16.11 -1.29
N ALA A 43 -23.56 16.26 -0.58
CA ALA A 43 -22.26 15.75 -0.97
C ALA A 43 -21.50 15.10 0.21
N ALA A 44 -20.75 14.05 -0.07
CA ALA A 44 -19.82 13.40 0.86
C ALA A 44 -18.51 13.09 0.14
N HIS A 45 -17.40 13.23 0.85
CA HIS A 45 -16.07 12.86 0.38
C HIS A 45 -15.45 11.84 1.32
N MET A 46 -14.87 10.79 0.75
CA MET A 46 -14.23 9.70 1.51
C MET A 46 -12.88 9.36 0.90
N GLU A 47 -11.88 9.20 1.76
CA GLU A 47 -10.55 8.71 1.39
C GLU A 47 -10.34 7.35 2.07
N LEU A 48 -9.99 6.36 1.26
CA LEU A 48 -9.79 5.00 1.73
C LEU A 48 -8.56 4.36 1.07
N GLU A 49 -8.03 3.36 1.73
CA GLU A 49 -6.93 2.56 1.23
C GLU A 49 -7.28 1.07 1.34
N VAL A 50 -6.96 0.32 0.30
CA VAL A 50 -7.01 -1.14 0.29
C VAL A 50 -5.60 -1.69 0.14
N ARG A 51 -5.32 -2.81 0.80
CA ARG A 51 -4.04 -3.51 0.70
C ARG A 51 -4.27 -5.01 0.51
N GLY A 52 -3.49 -5.60 -0.37
CA GLY A 52 -3.39 -7.05 -0.54
C GLY A 52 -1.93 -7.46 -0.54
N LYS A 53 -1.61 -8.59 0.11
CA LYS A 53 -0.23 -9.14 0.14
C LYS A 53 0.31 -9.46 -1.26
N THR A 54 -0.58 -9.69 -2.24
CA THR A 54 -0.24 -9.90 -3.65
C THR A 54 -1.00 -8.92 -4.52
N SER A 55 -0.53 -8.67 -5.73
CA SER A 55 -1.23 -7.81 -6.70
C SER A 55 -2.64 -8.32 -7.01
N GLU A 56 -2.84 -9.66 -7.09
CA GLU A 56 -4.15 -10.28 -7.25
C GLU A 56 -5.10 -9.96 -6.07
N ALA A 57 -4.60 -10.12 -4.84
CA ALA A 57 -5.37 -9.80 -3.65
C ALA A 57 -5.69 -8.31 -3.53
N ASN A 58 -4.76 -7.45 -3.94
CA ASN A 58 -4.99 -6.00 -3.99
C ASN A 58 -6.08 -5.65 -5.02
N GLN A 59 -6.01 -6.22 -6.21
CA GLN A 59 -7.03 -6.04 -7.26
C GLN A 59 -8.41 -6.55 -6.81
N TYR A 60 -8.45 -7.67 -6.09
CA TYR A 60 -9.67 -8.19 -5.47
C TYR A 60 -10.29 -7.15 -4.52
N MET A 61 -9.50 -6.59 -3.61
CA MET A 61 -9.96 -5.59 -2.65
C MET A 61 -10.44 -4.31 -3.34
N GLN A 62 -9.71 -3.82 -4.34
CA GLN A 62 -10.09 -2.65 -5.12
C GLN A 62 -11.45 -2.88 -5.81
N THR A 63 -11.60 -4.01 -6.50
CA THR A 63 -12.85 -4.35 -7.22
C THR A 63 -14.05 -4.40 -6.27
N TYR A 64 -13.88 -4.99 -5.07
CA TYR A 64 -14.93 -5.01 -4.07
C TYR A 64 -15.25 -3.62 -3.53
N ALA A 65 -14.22 -2.83 -3.21
CA ALA A 65 -14.41 -1.49 -2.69
C ALA A 65 -15.18 -0.59 -3.68
N GLU A 66 -14.78 -0.59 -4.94
CA GLU A 66 -15.47 0.17 -6.00
C GLU A 66 -16.93 -0.27 -6.16
N ARG A 67 -17.20 -1.58 -6.15
CA ARG A 67 -18.55 -2.12 -6.22
C ARG A 67 -19.40 -1.66 -5.04
N ILE A 68 -18.88 -1.77 -3.83
CA ILE A 68 -19.59 -1.38 -2.60
C ILE A 68 -19.95 0.10 -2.63
N VAL A 69 -19.00 0.96 -2.99
CA VAL A 69 -19.23 2.41 -3.04
C VAL A 69 -20.31 2.75 -4.08
N LYS A 70 -20.28 2.11 -5.26
CA LYS A 70 -21.29 2.29 -6.30
C LYS A 70 -22.68 1.83 -5.82
N CYS A 71 -22.79 0.61 -5.29
CA CYS A 71 -24.06 0.07 -4.78
C CYS A 71 -24.61 0.90 -3.62
N ALA A 72 -23.77 1.37 -2.70
CA ALA A 72 -24.19 2.21 -1.61
C ALA A 72 -24.75 3.57 -2.10
N ALA A 73 -24.12 4.16 -3.11
CA ALA A 73 -24.64 5.38 -3.73
C ALA A 73 -26.02 5.13 -4.39
N GLU A 74 -26.14 4.09 -5.20
CA GLU A 74 -27.41 3.72 -5.86
C GLU A 74 -28.54 3.44 -4.85
N MET A 75 -28.24 2.73 -3.76
CA MET A 75 -29.23 2.44 -2.69
C MET A 75 -29.86 3.70 -2.11
N HIS A 76 -29.15 4.81 -2.11
CA HIS A 76 -29.60 6.10 -1.57
C HIS A 76 -29.96 7.13 -2.65
N GLY A 77 -30.04 6.72 -3.92
CA GLY A 77 -30.34 7.60 -5.03
C GLY A 77 -29.28 8.67 -5.27
N CYS A 78 -28.01 8.36 -4.97
CA CYS A 78 -26.85 9.23 -5.18
C CYS A 78 -26.00 8.75 -6.37
N THR A 79 -25.23 9.66 -6.94
CA THR A 79 -24.14 9.35 -7.87
C THR A 79 -22.82 9.27 -7.10
N VAL A 80 -21.82 8.59 -7.66
CA VAL A 80 -20.48 8.51 -7.11
C VAL A 80 -19.43 8.56 -8.21
N GLU A 81 -18.35 9.27 -7.93
CA GLU A 81 -17.13 9.25 -8.73
C GLU A 81 -16.00 8.67 -7.86
N THR A 82 -15.16 7.85 -8.45
CA THR A 82 -14.01 7.24 -7.78
C THR A 82 -12.73 7.63 -8.53
N HIS A 83 -11.72 8.05 -7.78
CA HIS A 83 -10.41 8.42 -8.30
C HIS A 83 -9.35 7.55 -7.65
N LEU A 84 -8.60 6.81 -8.46
CA LEU A 84 -7.43 6.08 -7.99
C LEU A 84 -6.27 7.08 -7.82
N MET A 85 -5.86 7.30 -6.58
CA MET A 85 -4.81 8.27 -6.23
C MET A 85 -3.40 7.70 -6.39
N GLY A 86 -3.25 6.39 -6.23
CA GLY A 86 -1.99 5.68 -6.40
C GLY A 86 -2.15 4.19 -6.22
N THR A 87 -1.17 3.44 -6.70
CA THR A 87 -1.08 2.00 -6.53
C THR A 87 0.38 1.58 -6.44
N ALA A 88 0.64 0.53 -5.66
CA ALA A 88 1.91 -0.17 -5.65
C ALA A 88 1.67 -1.65 -5.98
N LEU A 89 2.61 -2.25 -6.68
CA LEU A 89 2.58 -3.66 -7.02
C LEU A 89 3.25 -4.48 -5.92
N SER A 90 2.90 -5.74 -5.80
CA SER A 90 3.72 -6.68 -5.04
C SER A 90 5.05 -6.86 -5.75
N SER A 91 6.15 -6.75 -5.03
CA SER A 91 7.49 -6.94 -5.57
C SER A 91 8.16 -8.16 -4.94
N SER A 92 8.98 -8.81 -5.72
CA SER A 92 9.92 -9.83 -5.26
C SER A 92 11.27 -9.56 -5.91
N ASN A 93 12.34 -9.81 -5.18
CA ASN A 93 13.68 -9.67 -5.70
C ASN A 93 14.03 -10.84 -6.63
N SER A 94 14.85 -10.56 -7.65
CA SER A 94 15.46 -11.59 -8.47
C SER A 94 16.51 -12.32 -7.65
N LEU A 95 16.35 -13.64 -7.48
CA LEU A 95 17.20 -14.44 -6.59
C LEU A 95 18.68 -14.37 -6.98
N GLU A 96 18.97 -14.53 -8.25
CA GLU A 96 20.34 -14.48 -8.78
C GLU A 96 21.03 -13.12 -8.51
N LEU A 97 20.28 -12.02 -8.65
CA LEU A 97 20.80 -10.69 -8.37
C LEU A 97 21.03 -10.49 -6.85
N ASN A 98 20.13 -11.02 -6.01
CA ASN A 98 20.34 -11.02 -4.56
C ASN A 98 21.61 -11.77 -4.16
N GLU A 99 21.82 -12.96 -4.70
CA GLU A 99 23.00 -13.77 -4.39
C GLU A 99 24.29 -13.06 -4.82
N ARG A 100 24.27 -12.43 -5.98
CA ARG A 100 25.42 -11.65 -6.48
C ARG A 100 25.71 -10.43 -5.59
N LEU A 101 24.69 -9.70 -5.17
CA LEU A 101 24.84 -8.54 -4.27
C LEU A 101 25.39 -8.99 -2.91
N GLU A 102 24.86 -10.07 -2.35
CA GLU A 102 25.33 -10.63 -1.08
C GLU A 102 26.82 -11.03 -1.17
N GLN A 103 27.22 -11.66 -2.26
CA GLN A 103 28.61 -12.02 -2.48
C GLN A 103 29.51 -10.78 -2.56
N VAL A 104 29.13 -9.76 -3.30
CA VAL A 104 29.87 -8.50 -3.39
C VAL A 104 30.00 -7.83 -2.02
N CYS A 105 28.92 -7.73 -1.28
CA CYS A 105 28.92 -7.16 0.07
C CYS A 105 29.85 -7.93 1.02
N ALA A 106 29.76 -9.26 1.01
CA ALA A 106 30.57 -10.09 1.92
C ALA A 106 32.06 -10.13 1.52
N GLU A 107 32.37 -10.31 0.24
CA GLU A 107 33.74 -10.56 -0.22
C GLU A 107 34.53 -9.28 -0.51
N GLN A 108 33.89 -8.27 -1.11
CA GLN A 108 34.58 -7.06 -1.55
C GLN A 108 34.42 -5.91 -0.55
N LEU A 109 33.21 -5.69 -0.06
CA LEU A 109 32.92 -4.56 0.83
C LEU A 109 33.08 -4.90 2.31
N LYS A 110 33.05 -6.19 2.67
CA LYS A 110 33.09 -6.68 4.07
C LYS A 110 31.92 -6.16 4.92
N ILE A 111 30.78 -5.95 4.29
CA ILE A 111 29.54 -5.47 4.94
C ILE A 111 28.67 -6.67 5.24
N PRO A 112 28.12 -6.79 6.48
CA PRO A 112 27.21 -7.86 6.81
C PRO A 112 25.86 -7.70 6.07
N VAL A 113 25.34 -8.81 5.56
CA VAL A 113 24.05 -8.85 4.87
C VAL A 113 23.09 -9.77 5.63
N TRP A 114 21.84 -9.34 5.78
CA TRP A 114 20.76 -10.13 6.34
C TRP A 114 19.69 -10.39 5.30
N ARG A 115 19.23 -11.63 5.24
CA ARG A 115 18.05 -12.00 4.46
C ARG A 115 16.85 -12.04 5.42
N ASP A 116 16.03 -11.02 5.38
CA ASP A 116 14.78 -10.98 6.12
C ASP A 116 13.61 -10.89 5.15
N GLN A 117 12.87 -11.99 5.00
CA GLN A 117 11.72 -12.07 4.11
C GLN A 117 10.46 -11.40 4.71
N GLU A 118 10.45 -11.14 6.01
CA GLU A 118 9.29 -10.60 6.71
C GLU A 118 9.40 -9.10 7.01
N ALA A 119 10.59 -8.56 7.05
CA ALA A 119 10.83 -7.15 7.40
C ALA A 119 10.04 -6.15 6.56
N PHE A 120 9.73 -6.52 5.31
CA PHE A 120 9.02 -5.68 4.33
C PHE A 120 7.67 -6.23 3.88
N SER A 121 7.16 -7.26 4.51
CA SER A 121 5.91 -7.92 4.08
C SER A 121 4.68 -7.00 4.11
N ASN A 122 4.75 -5.86 4.79
CA ASN A 122 3.65 -4.92 4.98
C ASN A 122 3.93 -3.48 4.48
N VAL A 123 5.04 -3.27 3.77
CA VAL A 123 5.43 -1.96 3.25
C VAL A 123 5.09 -1.87 1.78
N SER A 124 4.48 -0.76 1.37
CA SER A 124 4.30 -0.42 -0.04
C SER A 124 5.50 0.40 -0.50
N GLU A 125 6.06 0.05 -1.66
CA GLU A 125 7.24 0.69 -2.20
C GLU A 125 7.04 1.00 -3.70
N ASP A 126 7.21 2.24 -4.10
CA ASP A 126 7.03 2.69 -5.48
C ASP A 126 8.00 2.02 -6.45
N PHE A 127 9.18 1.63 -5.96
CA PHE A 127 10.15 0.83 -6.71
C PHE A 127 9.55 -0.47 -7.25
N SER A 128 8.47 -0.99 -6.66
CA SER A 128 7.77 -2.19 -7.15
C SER A 128 7.34 -2.06 -8.60
N CYS A 129 6.88 -0.87 -9.02
CA CYS A 129 6.47 -0.61 -10.40
C CYS A 129 7.68 -0.63 -11.36
N MET A 130 8.83 -0.05 -10.95
CA MET A 130 10.06 -0.08 -11.73
C MET A 130 10.62 -1.50 -11.83
N SER A 131 10.63 -2.23 -10.71
CA SER A 131 11.05 -3.62 -10.64
C SER A 131 10.24 -4.50 -11.60
N GLU A 132 8.92 -4.35 -11.62
CA GLU A 132 8.05 -5.10 -12.53
C GLU A 132 8.27 -4.72 -13.99
N ALA A 133 8.47 -3.45 -14.30
CA ALA A 133 8.79 -3.00 -15.64
C ALA A 133 10.09 -3.63 -16.14
N VAL A 134 11.13 -3.68 -15.32
CA VAL A 134 12.40 -4.33 -15.67
C VAL A 134 12.21 -5.83 -15.89
N ARG A 135 11.52 -6.52 -15.00
CA ARG A 135 11.34 -7.97 -15.06
C ARG A 135 10.44 -8.42 -16.21
N SER A 136 9.39 -7.66 -16.52
CA SER A 136 8.52 -7.96 -17.67
C SER A 136 9.25 -7.89 -19.02
N HIS A 137 10.39 -7.20 -19.07
CA HIS A 137 11.28 -7.14 -20.22
C HIS A 137 12.49 -8.11 -20.12
N GLY A 138 12.44 -9.07 -19.20
CA GLY A 138 13.47 -10.10 -19.04
C GLY A 138 14.70 -9.65 -18.24
N GLY A 139 14.66 -8.47 -17.62
CA GLY A 139 15.71 -8.00 -16.74
C GLY A 139 15.58 -8.53 -15.30
N GLN A 140 16.57 -8.22 -14.48
CA GLN A 140 16.59 -8.54 -13.06
C GLN A 140 16.47 -7.28 -12.23
N ALA A 141 15.72 -7.35 -11.14
CA ALA A 141 15.54 -6.25 -10.20
C ALA A 141 15.63 -6.75 -8.76
N CYS A 142 16.21 -5.92 -7.90
CA CYS A 142 16.39 -6.18 -6.50
C CYS A 142 16.17 -4.89 -5.71
N TYR A 143 15.42 -5.00 -4.64
CA TYR A 143 15.26 -3.96 -3.63
C TYR A 143 15.95 -4.42 -2.35
N PHE A 144 16.84 -3.61 -1.83
CA PHE A 144 17.53 -3.85 -0.57
C PHE A 144 17.60 -2.56 0.24
N LEU A 145 17.84 -2.69 1.51
CA LEU A 145 17.98 -1.56 2.41
C LEU A 145 19.39 -1.46 2.97
N ASN A 146 19.86 -0.25 3.04
CA ASN A 146 20.97 0.12 3.88
C ASN A 146 20.43 0.47 5.29
N VAL A 147 20.72 -0.39 6.26
CA VAL A 147 20.13 -0.29 7.59
C VAL A 147 21.08 0.40 8.55
N SER A 148 20.61 1.41 9.25
CA SER A 148 21.31 2.07 10.35
C SER A 148 20.42 2.20 11.58
N ARG A 149 21.03 2.63 12.71
CA ARG A 149 20.23 3.03 13.86
C ARG A 149 19.52 4.33 13.56
N CYS A 150 18.25 4.40 13.92
CA CYS A 150 17.43 5.59 13.76
C CYS A 150 17.02 6.14 15.12
N SER A 151 16.91 7.46 15.22
CA SER A 151 16.51 8.17 16.45
C SER A 151 15.03 7.98 16.79
N ALA A 152 14.21 7.74 15.76
CA ALA A 152 12.77 7.50 15.85
C ALA A 152 12.29 6.61 14.69
N PRO A 153 11.07 6.05 14.73
CA PRO A 153 10.48 5.33 13.60
C PRO A 153 10.35 6.19 12.34
N LEU A 154 10.28 5.54 11.18
CA LEU A 154 9.94 6.19 9.91
C LEU A 154 8.64 7.01 10.04
N HIS A 155 8.56 8.13 9.31
CA HIS A 155 7.44 9.08 9.34
C HIS A 155 7.24 9.83 10.66
N ASN A 156 8.21 9.79 11.57
CA ASN A 156 8.23 10.60 12.78
C ASN A 156 8.98 11.90 12.51
N ASP A 157 8.55 13.02 13.09
CA ASP A 157 9.18 14.35 12.97
C ASP A 157 10.60 14.43 13.58
N ARG A 158 10.95 13.44 14.42
CA ARG A 158 12.27 13.30 15.04
C ARG A 158 13.11 12.20 14.39
N PHE A 159 12.65 11.69 13.22
CA PHE A 159 13.41 10.67 12.50
C PHE A 159 14.74 11.23 12.04
N ASP A 160 15.81 10.53 12.37
CA ASP A 160 17.17 10.77 11.91
C ASP A 160 17.92 9.43 11.87
N PHE A 161 18.94 9.33 11.05
CA PHE A 161 19.72 8.11 10.86
C PHE A 161 21.22 8.41 10.99
N GLN A 162 22.04 7.36 11.18
CA GLN A 162 23.48 7.52 11.23
C GLN A 162 24.05 7.74 9.83
N GLU A 163 24.59 8.95 9.58
CA GLU A 163 25.10 9.36 8.26
C GLU A 163 26.27 8.47 7.77
N GLU A 164 27.02 7.86 8.67
CA GLU A 164 28.09 6.91 8.32
C GLU A 164 27.58 5.72 7.52
N ALA A 165 26.31 5.38 7.63
CA ALA A 165 25.69 4.31 6.85
C ALA A 165 25.63 4.64 5.35
N LEU A 166 25.66 5.92 4.97
CA LEU A 166 25.61 6.35 3.56
C LEU A 166 26.81 5.88 2.75
N VAL A 167 27.93 5.61 3.41
CA VAL A 167 29.14 5.10 2.76
C VAL A 167 28.96 3.67 2.24
N ASN A 168 28.00 2.94 2.78
CA ASN A 168 27.74 1.53 2.48
C ASN A 168 26.67 1.34 1.40
N GLY A 169 25.95 2.40 1.04
CA GLY A 169 24.81 2.35 0.13
C GLY A 169 25.02 2.91 -1.27
#